data_cce088ad6ef5312d40287346adec641d
#
_entry.id   cce088ad6ef5312d40287346adec641d
#
_cell.length_a   1.000
_cell.length_b   1.000
_cell.length_c   1.000
_cell.angle_alpha   90.00
_cell.angle_beta   90.00
_cell.angle_gamma   90.00
#
_symmetry.space_group_name_H-M   'P 1'
#
loop_
_entity.id
_entity.type
_entity.pdbx_description
1 polymer ?
#
loop_
_entity_poly.entity_id
_entity_poly.type
_entity_poly.pdbx_seq_one_letter_code
_entity_poly.pdbx_strand_id
1 'polypeptide(L)'
;MAKMKEDKVKKEKSCPVKRTSIGGQAVLEGVMMKGESVIATAVRTEAGEITVESKRVKSAKERNAFLRLPFVRGVVNLVTQLFDGMRILMRSAEVYGDFAEPTRFEKKMAEKCKINPMNIMLGFSLVLGVALAVLLFVFTPNALAGLICKIPAIANHSLHSLWYSLIEGGIMLVVFVIYILFCTLMKDVKRVFMYHGAEHKVISCYEHGLDLTVENAKTMSTKHSRCGTTFLFFVLMVSLATFTVINWGLGELGWLTGKTVVDALIKMASKLVFLPFVAGVSYEILKLLAKSDALPVRILRAPGMWLQKLTTKEPTDDMLEVSIAAFTTVLAMEEDPTIPTTTFDIKMPTPVARKRIEDRVKDIDQSDIDWILVEVTGKKRSELATFDRLFQAEYEKAIKIAEKMADGTPLQYALGNTEFYGLKLAVNKSVLIPRPETELLAEKAINLIKEKGYGTCLDICTGSGAIAIAVSKNTAVEMTASDVSLDALEVARSNAVLNGAKINFVSSDLFTNVDGKFDIITANPPYIPTKDIETLDKKVKDFEPTLALDGGEDGLDLYKRIADTLDTCLNDNGTLLLEFGIGQSADIKEIFSAYQVEILLDLEGVERIAVVTRN
;
A
#
# COMPACT_ATOMS: atom_id res chain seq x y z
N MET A 1 19.61 -21.90 -73.58
CA MET A 1 20.08 -20.57 -73.16
C MET A 1 18.86 -19.69 -72.90
N ALA A 2 18.36 -19.68 -71.68
CA ALA A 2 17.26 -18.83 -71.26
C ALA A 2 17.80 -17.82 -70.24
N LYS A 3 17.84 -16.56 -70.59
CA LYS A 3 18.17 -15.45 -69.71
C LYS A 3 17.00 -15.27 -68.70
N MET A 4 17.21 -15.63 -67.47
CA MET A 4 16.35 -15.20 -66.37
C MET A 4 16.49 -13.68 -66.20
N LYS A 5 15.37 -12.98 -66.44
CA LYS A 5 15.22 -11.59 -66.05
C LYS A 5 15.14 -11.49 -64.54
N GLU A 6 16.06 -10.82 -63.93
CA GLU A 6 15.95 -10.34 -62.56
C GLU A 6 14.84 -9.31 -62.47
N ASP A 7 13.73 -9.69 -61.84
CA ASP A 7 12.67 -8.75 -61.48
C ASP A 7 13.21 -7.80 -60.41
N LYS A 8 13.39 -6.54 -60.78
CA LYS A 8 13.62 -5.45 -59.84
C LYS A 8 12.43 -5.36 -58.91
N VAL A 9 12.60 -5.83 -57.67
CA VAL A 9 11.69 -5.52 -56.55
C VAL A 9 11.52 -4.00 -56.51
N LYS A 10 10.35 -3.51 -56.88
CA LYS A 10 9.95 -2.11 -56.73
C LYS A 10 10.16 -1.73 -55.25
N LYS A 11 11.00 -0.72 -55.01
CA LYS A 11 11.05 0.00 -53.74
C LYS A 11 9.63 0.49 -53.45
N GLU A 12 8.92 -0.17 -52.55
CA GLU A 12 7.69 0.35 -51.98
C GLU A 12 7.98 1.76 -51.44
N LYS A 13 7.14 2.70 -51.83
CA LYS A 13 7.16 4.07 -51.33
C LYS A 13 7.04 3.98 -49.83
N SER A 14 8.09 4.37 -49.10
CA SER A 14 8.05 4.46 -47.65
C SER A 14 6.86 5.32 -47.24
N CYS A 15 5.87 4.73 -46.56
CA CYS A 15 4.85 5.50 -45.85
C CYS A 15 5.54 6.57 -44.98
N PRO A 16 5.00 7.78 -44.91
CA PRO A 16 5.56 8.82 -44.09
C PRO A 16 5.55 8.34 -42.62
N VAL A 17 6.71 8.23 -42.00
CA VAL A 17 6.85 7.81 -40.60
C VAL A 17 6.07 8.78 -39.72
N LYS A 18 4.98 8.33 -39.10
CA LYS A 18 4.18 9.12 -38.17
C LYS A 18 4.90 9.15 -36.82
N ARG A 19 5.66 10.21 -36.55
CA ARG A 19 6.37 10.36 -35.25
C ARG A 19 5.36 10.50 -34.13
N THR A 20 5.45 9.61 -33.12
CA THR A 20 4.66 9.70 -31.87
C THR A 20 5.43 10.43 -30.77
N SER A 21 4.71 11.07 -29.84
CA SER A 21 5.29 11.62 -28.59
C SER A 21 5.43 10.55 -27.50
N ILE A 22 4.89 9.34 -27.72
CA ILE A 22 4.92 8.25 -26.76
C ILE A 22 6.34 7.70 -26.69
N GLY A 23 6.86 7.59 -25.48
CA GLY A 23 8.11 6.91 -25.13
C GLY A 23 7.85 5.96 -23.95
N GLY A 24 8.76 5.06 -23.68
CA GLY A 24 8.55 4.09 -22.63
C GLY A 24 9.76 3.87 -21.72
N GLN A 25 9.57 2.94 -20.82
CA GLN A 25 10.58 2.41 -19.92
C GLN A 25 10.26 0.95 -19.62
N ALA A 26 11.22 0.05 -19.85
CA ALA A 26 11.09 -1.33 -19.42
C ALA A 26 11.11 -1.42 -17.88
N VAL A 27 10.28 -2.28 -17.34
CA VAL A 27 10.19 -2.60 -15.92
C VAL A 27 10.27 -4.12 -15.73
N LEU A 28 10.20 -4.60 -14.49
CA LEU A 28 10.21 -6.05 -14.25
C LEU A 28 8.93 -6.66 -14.84
N GLU A 29 9.11 -7.65 -15.73
CA GLU A 29 8.03 -8.36 -16.43
C GLU A 29 7.01 -7.46 -17.14
N GLY A 30 7.45 -6.24 -17.54
CA GLY A 30 6.53 -5.27 -18.12
C GLY A 30 7.16 -4.09 -18.84
N VAL A 31 6.28 -3.22 -19.32
CA VAL A 31 6.63 -1.96 -19.97
C VAL A 31 5.71 -0.84 -19.51
N MET A 32 6.31 0.30 -19.15
CA MET A 32 5.59 1.55 -18.96
C MET A 32 5.68 2.39 -20.24
N MET A 33 4.55 2.86 -20.72
CA MET A 33 4.44 3.81 -21.84
C MET A 33 3.92 5.15 -21.34
N LYS A 34 4.54 6.23 -21.79
CA LYS A 34 4.19 7.60 -21.41
C LYS A 34 3.93 8.43 -22.66
N GLY A 35 2.71 8.92 -22.76
CA GLY A 35 2.28 9.88 -23.74
C GLY A 35 2.38 11.33 -23.26
N GLU A 36 1.57 12.23 -23.83
CA GLU A 36 1.55 13.65 -23.44
C GLU A 36 0.84 13.88 -22.11
N SER A 37 -0.28 13.20 -21.85
CA SER A 37 -1.14 13.37 -20.68
C SER A 37 -1.46 12.06 -19.95
N VAL A 38 -1.01 10.91 -20.47
CA VAL A 38 -1.30 9.57 -19.93
C VAL A 38 -0.02 8.77 -19.73
N ILE A 39 0.03 8.01 -18.65
CA ILE A 39 1.02 6.94 -18.44
C ILE A 39 0.23 5.65 -18.27
N ALA A 40 0.61 4.60 -19.02
CA ALA A 40 0.13 3.25 -18.81
C ALA A 40 1.30 2.29 -18.59
N THR A 41 1.18 1.42 -17.62
CA THR A 41 2.15 0.36 -17.32
C THR A 41 1.45 -0.98 -17.44
N ALA A 42 1.93 -1.85 -18.31
CA ALA A 42 1.47 -3.22 -18.42
C ALA A 42 2.51 -4.17 -17.86
N VAL A 43 2.08 -5.14 -17.08
CA VAL A 43 2.94 -6.14 -16.44
C VAL A 43 2.29 -7.52 -16.62
N ARG A 44 3.10 -8.54 -16.89
CA ARG A 44 2.66 -9.94 -16.87
C ARG A 44 2.81 -10.49 -15.47
N THR A 45 1.72 -11.00 -14.92
CA THR A 45 1.70 -11.64 -13.60
C THR A 45 2.38 -13.02 -13.65
N GLU A 46 2.71 -13.59 -12.49
CA GLU A 46 3.22 -14.96 -12.38
C GLU A 46 2.24 -15.99 -12.98
N ALA A 47 0.94 -15.72 -12.94
CA ALA A 47 -0.10 -16.55 -13.56
C ALA A 47 -0.15 -16.42 -15.11
N GLY A 48 0.66 -15.56 -15.72
CA GLY A 48 0.70 -15.34 -17.16
C GLY A 48 -0.29 -14.30 -17.69
N GLU A 49 -1.15 -13.72 -16.85
CA GLU A 49 -2.12 -12.69 -17.23
C GLU A 49 -1.45 -11.32 -17.39
N ILE A 50 -1.95 -10.50 -18.33
CA ILE A 50 -1.48 -9.12 -18.51
C ILE A 50 -2.43 -8.20 -17.73
N THR A 51 -1.86 -7.45 -16.78
CA THR A 51 -2.59 -6.39 -16.06
C THR A 51 -2.04 -5.02 -16.43
N VAL A 52 -2.91 -4.01 -16.48
CA VAL A 52 -2.55 -2.66 -16.90
C VAL A 52 -3.00 -1.63 -15.89
N GLU A 53 -2.05 -0.83 -15.40
CA GLU A 53 -2.33 0.38 -14.62
C GLU A 53 -2.21 1.60 -15.52
N SER A 54 -3.16 2.53 -15.42
CA SER A 54 -3.13 3.78 -16.17
C SER A 54 -3.39 4.97 -15.25
N LYS A 55 -2.72 6.08 -15.52
CA LYS A 55 -2.94 7.34 -14.81
C LYS A 55 -2.83 8.54 -15.73
N ARG A 56 -3.61 9.58 -15.45
CA ARG A 56 -3.48 10.88 -16.11
C ARG A 56 -2.42 11.72 -15.40
N VAL A 57 -1.60 12.41 -16.17
CA VAL A 57 -0.52 13.27 -15.67
C VAL A 57 -0.63 14.65 -16.33
N LYS A 58 -0.20 15.68 -15.61
CA LYS A 58 -0.14 17.02 -16.19
C LYS A 58 0.80 17.05 -17.38
N SER A 59 0.33 17.59 -18.48
CA SER A 59 1.15 17.74 -19.68
C SER A 59 2.34 18.68 -19.40
N ALA A 60 3.40 18.54 -20.18
CA ALA A 60 4.56 19.44 -20.07
C ALA A 60 4.19 20.91 -20.28
N LYS A 61 3.09 21.20 -20.99
CA LYS A 61 2.58 22.56 -21.27
C LYS A 61 1.91 23.19 -20.04
N GLU A 62 1.36 22.38 -19.12
CA GLU A 62 0.66 22.80 -17.91
C GLU A 62 1.61 23.03 -16.72
N ARG A 63 2.90 22.70 -16.86
CA ARG A 63 3.89 22.95 -15.83
C ARG A 63 4.17 24.43 -15.67
N ASN A 64 4.58 24.85 -14.46
CA ASN A 64 5.02 26.20 -14.15
C ASN A 64 6.06 26.68 -15.20
N ALA A 65 5.99 27.95 -15.60
CA ALA A 65 6.86 28.57 -16.61
C ALA A 65 8.35 28.40 -16.28
N PHE A 66 8.75 28.50 -15.01
CA PHE A 66 10.12 28.29 -14.56
C PHE A 66 10.62 26.87 -14.86
N LEU A 67 9.78 25.84 -14.63
CA LEU A 67 10.14 24.44 -14.89
C LEU A 67 10.22 24.09 -16.38
N ARG A 68 9.75 24.99 -17.26
CA ARG A 68 9.84 24.85 -18.73
C ARG A 68 11.08 25.47 -19.34
N LEU A 69 11.83 26.26 -18.57
CA LEU A 69 13.05 26.91 -19.05
C LEU A 69 14.04 25.86 -19.56
N PRO A 70 14.79 26.16 -20.65
CA PRO A 70 15.93 25.33 -21.05
C PRO A 70 16.85 25.05 -19.85
N PHE A 71 17.52 23.91 -19.83
CA PHE A 71 18.31 23.36 -18.73
C PHE A 71 17.47 22.92 -17.52
N VAL A 72 16.62 23.80 -16.93
CA VAL A 72 15.78 23.47 -15.77
C VAL A 72 14.89 22.26 -16.09
N ARG A 73 14.25 22.27 -17.24
CA ARG A 73 13.39 21.15 -17.68
C ARG A 73 14.17 19.83 -17.82
N GLY A 74 15.45 19.88 -18.22
CA GLY A 74 16.30 18.70 -18.33
C GLY A 74 16.58 18.07 -16.98
N VAL A 75 16.93 18.88 -15.98
CA VAL A 75 17.17 18.46 -14.59
C VAL A 75 15.86 17.91 -13.98
N VAL A 76 14.76 18.64 -14.12
CA VAL A 76 13.44 18.23 -13.59
C VAL A 76 13.00 16.90 -14.21
N ASN A 77 13.16 16.73 -15.51
CA ASN A 77 12.80 15.49 -16.17
C ASN A 77 13.67 14.33 -15.70
N LEU A 78 14.98 14.52 -15.53
CA LEU A 78 15.88 13.49 -15.02
C LEU A 78 15.47 13.04 -13.62
N VAL A 79 15.24 13.99 -12.71
CA VAL A 79 14.83 13.70 -11.33
C VAL A 79 13.47 13.00 -11.30
N THR A 80 12.49 13.51 -12.06
CA THR A 80 11.15 12.92 -12.12
C THR A 80 11.21 11.49 -12.68
N GLN A 81 11.99 11.27 -13.77
CA GLN A 81 12.14 9.93 -14.35
C GLN A 81 12.82 8.95 -13.39
N LEU A 82 13.78 9.40 -12.60
CA LEU A 82 14.45 8.55 -11.61
C LEU A 82 13.46 8.08 -10.53
N PHE A 83 12.70 9.03 -9.95
CA PHE A 83 11.73 8.70 -8.90
C PHE A 83 10.52 7.91 -9.44
N ASP A 84 9.93 8.34 -10.55
CA ASP A 84 8.80 7.63 -11.17
C ASP A 84 9.22 6.24 -11.64
N GLY A 85 10.40 6.14 -12.28
CA GLY A 85 10.94 4.87 -12.77
C GLY A 85 11.19 3.87 -11.65
N MET A 86 11.75 4.32 -10.51
CA MET A 86 11.98 3.46 -9.37
C MET A 86 10.67 2.99 -8.72
N ARG A 87 9.69 3.91 -8.56
CA ARG A 87 8.37 3.57 -8.03
C ARG A 87 7.66 2.54 -8.91
N ILE A 88 7.70 2.72 -10.23
CA ILE A 88 7.05 1.81 -11.20
C ILE A 88 7.77 0.46 -11.21
N LEU A 89 9.09 0.43 -11.14
CA LEU A 89 9.87 -0.81 -11.07
C LEU A 89 9.49 -1.65 -9.85
N MET A 90 9.36 -1.01 -8.68
CA MET A 90 8.92 -1.72 -7.48
C MET A 90 7.49 -2.22 -7.59
N ARG A 91 6.60 -1.36 -8.11
CA ARG A 91 5.20 -1.73 -8.29
C ARG A 91 5.04 -2.89 -9.28
N SER A 92 5.88 -2.94 -10.33
CA SER A 92 5.90 -4.08 -11.25
C SER A 92 6.41 -5.36 -10.60
N ALA A 93 7.38 -5.27 -9.68
CA ALA A 93 7.85 -6.42 -8.91
C ALA A 93 6.75 -6.97 -7.98
N GLU A 94 6.00 -6.09 -7.31
CA GLU A 94 4.84 -6.48 -6.49
C GLU A 94 3.76 -7.18 -7.33
N VAL A 95 3.46 -6.68 -8.53
CA VAL A 95 2.47 -7.28 -9.46
C VAL A 95 2.93 -8.67 -9.92
N TYR A 96 4.22 -8.83 -10.19
CA TYR A 96 4.79 -10.12 -10.56
C TYR A 96 4.78 -11.12 -9.40
N GLY A 97 4.71 -10.64 -8.14
CA GLY A 97 4.67 -11.47 -6.94
C GLY A 97 5.99 -11.49 -6.16
N ASP A 98 6.95 -10.66 -6.52
CA ASP A 98 8.21 -10.47 -5.79
C ASP A 98 8.02 -9.43 -4.68
N PHE A 99 7.64 -9.91 -3.50
CA PHE A 99 7.43 -9.07 -2.31
C PHE A 99 8.72 -9.01 -1.50
N ALA A 100 9.58 -8.03 -1.78
CA ALA A 100 10.77 -7.79 -0.98
C ALA A 100 10.42 -7.50 0.49
N GLU A 101 11.00 -8.29 1.41
CA GLU A 101 10.84 -8.08 2.84
C GLU A 101 11.91 -7.13 3.38
N PRO A 102 11.51 -6.06 4.13
CA PRO A 102 12.46 -5.21 4.81
C PRO A 102 13.32 -5.99 5.81
N THR A 103 14.61 -5.72 5.84
CA THR A 103 15.55 -6.33 6.79
C THR A 103 15.25 -5.91 8.23
N ARG A 104 15.76 -6.66 9.22
CA ARG A 104 15.62 -6.31 10.65
C ARG A 104 16.14 -4.90 10.97
N PHE A 105 17.18 -4.45 10.28
CA PHE A 105 17.74 -3.11 10.43
C PHE A 105 16.77 -2.04 9.91
N GLU A 106 16.20 -2.23 8.73
CA GLU A 106 15.24 -1.31 8.11
C GLU A 106 13.95 -1.21 8.92
N LYS A 107 13.44 -2.35 9.46
CA LYS A 107 12.30 -2.38 10.38
C LYS A 107 12.56 -1.53 11.63
N LYS A 108 13.71 -1.73 12.30
CA LYS A 108 14.09 -0.99 13.51
C LYS A 108 14.29 0.52 13.26
N MET A 109 14.82 0.88 12.09
CA MET A 109 14.92 2.28 11.68
C MET A 109 13.55 2.90 11.38
N ALA A 110 12.66 2.14 10.76
CA ALA A 110 11.31 2.56 10.46
C ALA A 110 10.50 2.89 11.72
N GLU A 111 10.60 2.05 12.75
CA GLU A 111 10.01 2.29 14.07
C GLU A 111 10.53 3.58 14.69
N LYS A 112 11.85 3.77 14.68
CA LYS A 112 12.49 4.97 15.26
C LYS A 112 12.08 6.26 14.54
N CYS A 113 11.95 6.22 13.22
CA CYS A 113 11.62 7.38 12.38
C CYS A 113 10.11 7.56 12.17
N LYS A 114 9.26 6.63 12.63
CA LYS A 114 7.79 6.58 12.37
C LYS A 114 7.45 6.64 10.88
N ILE A 115 8.25 5.96 10.05
CA ILE A 115 8.12 5.92 8.59
C ILE A 115 7.85 4.47 8.18
N ASN A 116 7.09 4.27 7.09
CA ASN A 116 6.84 2.92 6.57
C ASN A 116 8.16 2.20 6.26
N PRO A 117 8.39 0.95 6.73
CA PRO A 117 9.61 0.17 6.48
C PRO A 117 9.97 0.06 4.99
N MET A 118 8.99 -0.03 4.10
CA MET A 118 9.19 -0.05 2.66
C MET A 118 9.84 1.23 2.14
N ASN A 119 9.45 2.40 2.65
CA ASN A 119 10.06 3.68 2.28
C ASN A 119 11.52 3.79 2.79
N ILE A 120 11.83 3.20 3.94
CA ILE A 120 13.19 3.12 4.46
C ILE A 120 14.05 2.22 3.57
N MET A 121 13.56 1.04 3.22
CA MET A 121 14.22 0.11 2.29
C MET A 121 14.54 0.78 0.95
N LEU A 122 13.57 1.51 0.40
CA LEU A 122 13.74 2.31 -0.84
C LEU A 122 14.82 3.38 -0.69
N GLY A 123 14.72 4.17 0.38
CA GLY A 123 15.69 5.23 0.65
C GLY A 123 17.11 4.67 0.80
N PHE A 124 17.26 3.56 1.53
CA PHE A 124 18.54 2.90 1.72
C PHE A 124 19.10 2.33 0.41
N SER A 125 18.27 1.64 -0.38
CA SER A 125 18.66 1.12 -1.70
C SER A 125 19.07 2.24 -2.66
N LEU A 126 18.37 3.37 -2.65
CA LEU A 126 18.72 4.53 -3.44
C LEU A 126 20.06 5.12 -3.02
N VAL A 127 20.28 5.31 -1.71
CA VAL A 127 21.55 5.85 -1.19
C VAL A 127 22.72 4.91 -1.51
N LEU A 128 22.52 3.60 -1.33
CA LEU A 128 23.54 2.60 -1.66
C LEU A 128 23.84 2.58 -3.17
N GLY A 129 22.79 2.65 -4.01
CA GLY A 129 22.94 2.71 -5.48
C GLY A 129 23.70 3.96 -5.93
N VAL A 130 23.38 5.13 -5.37
CA VAL A 130 24.09 6.38 -5.65
C VAL A 130 25.54 6.31 -5.16
N ALA A 131 25.79 5.77 -3.96
CA ALA A 131 27.14 5.60 -3.42
C ALA A 131 27.98 4.68 -4.31
N LEU A 132 27.41 3.56 -4.78
CA LEU A 132 28.08 2.64 -5.71
C LEU A 132 28.35 3.30 -7.07
N ALA A 133 27.40 4.08 -7.59
CA ALA A 133 27.59 4.81 -8.85
C ALA A 133 28.72 5.85 -8.72
N VAL A 134 28.78 6.59 -7.61
CA VAL A 134 29.88 7.54 -7.33
C VAL A 134 31.22 6.80 -7.23
N LEU A 135 31.27 5.67 -6.54
CA LEU A 135 32.48 4.85 -6.43
C LEU A 135 32.95 4.37 -7.80
N LEU A 136 32.06 3.83 -8.62
CA LEU A 136 32.41 3.25 -9.93
C LEU A 136 32.74 4.32 -10.99
N PHE A 137 31.93 5.39 -11.08
CA PHE A 137 31.99 6.33 -12.19
C PHE A 137 32.72 7.65 -11.87
N VAL A 138 32.97 7.93 -10.60
CA VAL A 138 33.71 9.13 -10.20
C VAL A 138 35.04 8.77 -9.53
N PHE A 139 34.98 7.95 -8.47
CA PHE A 139 36.19 7.65 -7.69
C PHE A 139 37.18 6.74 -8.45
N THR A 140 36.71 5.62 -9.03
CA THR A 140 37.55 4.65 -9.72
C THR A 140 38.28 5.24 -10.93
N PRO A 141 37.62 5.97 -11.87
CA PRO A 141 38.32 6.63 -12.97
C PRO A 141 39.33 7.67 -12.50
N ASN A 142 39.00 8.46 -11.47
CA ASN A 142 39.90 9.47 -10.92
C ASN A 142 41.15 8.84 -10.29
N ALA A 143 40.99 7.77 -9.50
CA ALA A 143 42.13 7.07 -8.87
C ALA A 143 43.05 6.43 -9.92
N LEU A 144 42.48 5.73 -10.92
CA LEU A 144 43.26 5.09 -11.98
C LEU A 144 43.96 6.10 -12.87
N ALA A 145 43.30 7.21 -13.25
CA ALA A 145 43.93 8.30 -14.00
C ALA A 145 45.09 8.91 -13.22
N GLY A 146 44.90 9.11 -11.89
CA GLY A 146 45.98 9.60 -11.02
C GLY A 146 47.21 8.69 -10.95
N LEU A 147 47.00 7.36 -11.06
CA LEU A 147 48.11 6.41 -11.15
C LEU A 147 48.83 6.47 -12.52
N ILE A 148 48.05 6.47 -13.61
CA ILE A 148 48.61 6.50 -14.98
C ILE A 148 49.36 7.81 -15.25
N CYS A 149 48.82 8.94 -14.81
CA CYS A 149 49.44 10.25 -15.03
C CYS A 149 50.72 10.49 -14.21
N LYS A 150 51.12 9.56 -13.32
CA LYS A 150 52.44 9.57 -12.68
C LYS A 150 53.57 9.10 -13.60
N ILE A 151 53.27 8.53 -14.77
CA ILE A 151 54.26 8.11 -15.77
C ILE A 151 55.00 9.37 -16.27
N PRO A 152 56.34 9.40 -16.25
CA PRO A 152 57.14 10.61 -16.56
C PRO A 152 56.83 11.26 -17.91
N ALA A 153 56.50 10.46 -18.92
CA ALA A 153 56.11 10.94 -20.25
C ALA A 153 54.84 11.81 -20.25
N ILE A 154 53.93 11.58 -19.28
CA ILE A 154 52.67 12.33 -19.14
C ILE A 154 52.81 13.41 -18.06
N ALA A 155 53.47 13.09 -16.96
CA ALA A 155 53.66 13.98 -15.81
C ALA A 155 54.35 15.28 -16.15
N ASN A 156 55.35 15.23 -17.04
CA ASN A 156 56.18 16.37 -17.45
C ASN A 156 55.65 17.11 -18.68
N HIS A 157 54.48 16.74 -19.19
CA HIS A 157 53.93 17.37 -20.40
C HIS A 157 53.20 18.69 -20.06
N SER A 158 53.37 19.73 -20.88
CA SER A 158 52.75 21.05 -20.69
C SER A 158 51.23 21.03 -20.62
N LEU A 159 50.57 19.99 -21.18
CA LEU A 159 49.13 19.77 -21.15
C LEU A 159 48.73 18.67 -20.17
N HIS A 160 49.41 18.50 -19.05
CA HIS A 160 49.16 17.43 -18.07
C HIS A 160 47.72 17.39 -17.60
N SER A 161 47.05 18.52 -17.33
CA SER A 161 45.65 18.57 -16.88
C SER A 161 44.66 18.09 -17.95
N LEU A 162 44.95 18.38 -19.23
CA LEU A 162 44.16 17.90 -20.36
C LEU A 162 44.30 16.37 -20.51
N TRP A 163 45.55 15.86 -20.50
CA TRP A 163 45.80 14.42 -20.57
C TRP A 163 45.18 13.67 -19.41
N TYR A 164 45.26 14.23 -18.21
CA TYR A 164 44.57 13.66 -17.04
C TYR A 164 43.07 13.50 -17.28
N SER A 165 42.38 14.55 -17.74
CA SER A 165 40.94 14.53 -17.96
C SER A 165 40.53 13.59 -19.11
N LEU A 166 41.32 13.51 -20.18
CA LEU A 166 41.05 12.56 -21.28
C LEU A 166 41.23 11.11 -20.86
N ILE A 167 42.26 10.80 -20.08
CA ILE A 167 42.49 9.45 -19.53
C ILE A 167 41.36 9.09 -18.56
N GLU A 168 41.03 9.99 -17.65
CA GLU A 168 39.90 9.80 -16.70
C GLU A 168 38.59 9.50 -17.43
N GLY A 169 38.25 10.29 -18.46
CA GLY A 169 37.06 10.09 -19.25
C GLY A 169 37.07 8.80 -20.07
N GLY A 170 38.23 8.42 -20.61
CA GLY A 170 38.41 7.12 -21.27
C GLY A 170 38.18 5.94 -20.33
N ILE A 171 38.78 6.00 -19.12
CA ILE A 171 38.58 4.99 -18.09
C ILE A 171 37.11 4.92 -17.68
N MET A 172 36.42 6.07 -17.47
CA MET A 172 35.02 6.13 -17.13
C MET A 172 34.15 5.44 -18.19
N LEU A 173 34.46 5.66 -19.48
CA LEU A 173 33.73 4.99 -20.58
C LEU A 173 33.98 3.48 -20.56
N VAL A 174 35.20 3.01 -20.33
CA VAL A 174 35.53 1.58 -20.23
C VAL A 174 34.80 0.95 -19.04
N VAL A 175 34.86 1.58 -17.86
CA VAL A 175 34.13 1.11 -16.66
C VAL A 175 32.63 1.04 -16.93
N PHE A 176 32.07 2.02 -17.60
CA PHE A 176 30.65 2.03 -17.97
C PHE A 176 30.30 0.87 -18.90
N VAL A 177 31.09 0.60 -19.93
CA VAL A 177 30.83 -0.54 -20.84
C VAL A 177 30.95 -1.87 -20.09
N ILE A 178 31.98 -2.03 -19.24
CA ILE A 178 32.15 -3.24 -18.41
C ILE A 178 30.96 -3.42 -17.47
N TYR A 179 30.52 -2.35 -16.82
CA TYR A 179 29.33 -2.39 -15.94
C TYR A 179 28.08 -2.86 -16.70
N ILE A 180 27.79 -2.30 -17.88
CA ILE A 180 26.63 -2.75 -18.68
C ILE A 180 26.80 -4.22 -19.11
N LEU A 181 27.98 -4.64 -19.53
CA LEU A 181 28.24 -6.05 -19.88
C LEU A 181 27.97 -6.95 -18.67
N PHE A 182 28.45 -6.57 -17.49
CA PHE A 182 28.18 -7.31 -16.25
C PHE A 182 26.68 -7.39 -15.97
N CYS A 183 25.94 -6.30 -16.10
CA CYS A 183 24.48 -6.27 -15.96
C CYS A 183 23.78 -7.25 -16.91
N THR A 184 24.28 -7.43 -18.15
CA THR A 184 23.69 -8.38 -19.11
C THR A 184 23.82 -9.85 -18.70
N LEU A 185 24.70 -10.17 -17.75
CA LEU A 185 24.88 -11.52 -17.23
C LEU A 185 23.83 -11.88 -16.18
N MET A 186 23.21 -10.88 -15.55
CA MET A 186 22.13 -11.05 -14.58
C MET A 186 20.83 -11.41 -15.32
N LYS A 187 20.15 -12.50 -14.92
CA LYS A 187 18.95 -13.00 -15.61
C LYS A 187 17.83 -11.97 -15.64
N ASP A 188 17.57 -11.32 -14.51
CA ASP A 188 16.46 -10.36 -14.37
C ASP A 188 16.72 -9.08 -15.19
N VAL A 189 17.95 -8.57 -15.16
CA VAL A 189 18.35 -7.41 -15.98
C VAL A 189 18.29 -7.74 -17.47
N LYS A 190 18.69 -8.95 -17.86
CA LYS A 190 18.57 -9.43 -19.25
C LYS A 190 17.10 -9.42 -19.69
N ARG A 191 16.15 -9.86 -18.84
CA ARG A 191 14.71 -9.81 -19.13
C ARG A 191 14.21 -8.37 -19.29
N VAL A 192 14.62 -7.46 -18.41
CA VAL A 192 14.32 -6.01 -18.57
C VAL A 192 14.85 -5.48 -19.89
N PHE A 193 16.04 -5.90 -20.35
CA PHE A 193 16.57 -5.50 -21.66
C PHE A 193 15.80 -6.11 -22.83
N MET A 194 15.15 -7.26 -22.67
CA MET A 194 14.24 -7.82 -23.67
C MET A 194 12.93 -7.03 -23.74
N TYR A 195 12.35 -6.63 -22.60
CA TYR A 195 11.20 -5.72 -22.57
C TYR A 195 11.51 -4.34 -23.17
N HIS A 196 12.74 -3.84 -22.97
CA HIS A 196 13.21 -2.62 -23.65
C HIS A 196 13.28 -2.78 -25.18
N GLY A 197 13.66 -3.98 -25.64
CA GLY A 197 13.56 -4.32 -27.06
C GLY A 197 12.12 -4.36 -27.57
N ALA A 198 11.18 -4.90 -26.77
CA ALA A 198 9.76 -4.94 -27.08
C ALA A 198 9.16 -3.53 -27.20
N GLU A 199 9.48 -2.64 -26.26
CA GLU A 199 9.11 -1.23 -26.32
C GLU A 199 9.50 -0.58 -27.66
N HIS A 200 10.76 -0.71 -28.05
CA HIS A 200 11.26 -0.13 -29.29
C HIS A 200 10.57 -0.68 -30.54
N LYS A 201 10.32 -2.00 -30.58
CA LYS A 201 9.65 -2.65 -31.70
C LYS A 201 8.20 -2.17 -31.85
N VAL A 202 7.46 -2.04 -30.74
CA VAL A 202 6.06 -1.58 -30.74
C VAL A 202 5.97 -0.11 -31.15
N ILE A 203 6.82 0.77 -30.61
CA ILE A 203 6.88 2.17 -31.02
C ILE A 203 7.21 2.28 -32.53
N SER A 204 8.19 1.51 -33.01
CA SER A 204 8.59 1.50 -34.42
C SER A 204 7.47 0.97 -35.33
N CYS A 205 6.72 -0.05 -34.91
CA CYS A 205 5.58 -0.60 -35.64
C CYS A 205 4.51 0.48 -35.88
N TYR A 206 4.14 1.19 -34.81
CA TYR A 206 3.18 2.31 -34.90
C TYR A 206 3.68 3.44 -35.80
N GLU A 207 4.96 3.82 -35.69
CA GLU A 207 5.54 4.89 -36.49
C GLU A 207 5.62 4.56 -38.00
N HIS A 208 5.71 3.28 -38.36
CA HIS A 208 5.64 2.81 -39.72
C HIS A 208 4.20 2.65 -40.24
N GLY A 209 3.17 2.95 -39.42
CA GLY A 209 1.77 2.88 -39.78
C GLY A 209 1.25 1.45 -39.94
N LEU A 210 1.90 0.48 -39.31
CA LEU A 210 1.48 -0.91 -39.26
C LEU A 210 0.52 -1.14 -38.10
N ASP A 211 -0.39 -2.11 -38.26
CA ASP A 211 -1.25 -2.55 -37.17
C ASP A 211 -0.41 -3.12 -36.01
N LEU A 212 -0.80 -2.78 -34.78
CA LEU A 212 -0.11 -3.18 -33.54
C LEU A 212 -0.42 -4.66 -33.21
N THR A 213 0.15 -5.55 -34.00
CA THR A 213 0.12 -7.01 -33.80
C THR A 213 1.51 -7.52 -33.44
N VAL A 214 1.58 -8.69 -32.82
CA VAL A 214 2.86 -9.34 -32.48
C VAL A 214 3.67 -9.61 -33.75
N GLU A 215 3.01 -10.07 -34.83
CA GLU A 215 3.63 -10.40 -36.11
C GLU A 215 4.31 -9.17 -36.71
N ASN A 216 3.60 -8.03 -36.77
CA ASN A 216 4.14 -6.78 -37.30
C ASN A 216 5.26 -6.22 -36.44
N ALA A 217 5.06 -6.21 -35.10
CA ALA A 217 6.07 -5.74 -34.16
C ALA A 217 7.37 -6.55 -34.22
N LYS A 218 7.29 -7.88 -34.43
CA LYS A 218 8.47 -8.74 -34.61
C LYS A 218 9.39 -8.30 -35.76
N THR A 219 8.83 -7.77 -36.83
CA THR A 219 9.61 -7.34 -38.03
C THR A 219 10.40 -6.07 -37.78
N MET A 220 10.09 -5.33 -36.69
CA MET A 220 10.71 -4.05 -36.39
C MET A 220 12.07 -4.21 -35.69
N SER A 221 12.89 -3.14 -35.76
CA SER A 221 14.20 -3.08 -35.10
C SER A 221 14.07 -2.84 -33.59
N THR A 222 14.92 -3.53 -32.80
CA THR A 222 15.09 -3.23 -31.35
C THR A 222 15.81 -1.91 -31.10
N LYS A 223 16.28 -1.19 -32.13
CA LYS A 223 16.97 0.09 -32.00
C LYS A 223 16.04 1.24 -32.32
N HIS A 224 16.00 2.23 -31.45
CA HIS A 224 15.18 3.43 -31.66
C HIS A 224 15.99 4.71 -31.42
N SER A 225 15.85 5.70 -32.28
CA SER A 225 16.69 6.92 -32.28
C SER A 225 16.43 7.88 -31.11
N ARG A 226 15.32 7.72 -30.40
CA ARG A 226 14.90 8.60 -29.28
C ARG A 226 14.99 7.91 -27.91
N CYS A 227 15.72 6.81 -27.82
CA CYS A 227 15.86 6.05 -26.58
C CYS A 227 16.73 6.78 -25.56
N GLY A 228 16.38 6.61 -24.27
CA GLY A 228 17.11 7.15 -23.11
C GLY A 228 18.57 6.67 -23.01
N THR A 229 18.93 5.50 -23.57
CA THR A 229 20.33 5.04 -23.58
C THR A 229 21.24 5.90 -24.45
N THR A 230 20.71 6.51 -25.52
CA THR A 230 21.41 7.53 -26.31
C THR A 230 21.68 8.78 -25.47
N PHE A 231 20.77 9.14 -24.55
CA PHE A 231 20.97 10.24 -23.60
C PHE A 231 22.16 9.98 -22.67
N LEU A 232 22.33 8.75 -22.15
CA LEU A 232 23.47 8.39 -21.32
C LEU A 232 24.80 8.61 -22.02
N PHE A 233 24.90 8.28 -23.31
CA PHE A 233 26.08 8.57 -24.10
C PHE A 233 26.40 10.08 -24.14
N PHE A 234 25.37 10.92 -24.38
CA PHE A 234 25.57 12.37 -24.38
C PHE A 234 25.94 12.91 -23.00
N VAL A 235 25.36 12.36 -21.92
CA VAL A 235 25.75 12.70 -20.54
C VAL A 235 27.25 12.43 -20.34
N LEU A 236 27.77 11.28 -20.78
CA LEU A 236 29.17 10.93 -20.67
C LEU A 236 30.06 11.91 -21.46
N MET A 237 29.68 12.23 -22.69
CA MET A 237 30.48 13.16 -23.54
C MET A 237 30.46 14.58 -23.01
N VAL A 238 29.30 15.08 -22.58
CA VAL A 238 29.17 16.42 -21.98
C VAL A 238 29.88 16.47 -20.64
N SER A 239 29.83 15.41 -19.84
CA SER A 239 30.59 15.28 -18.59
C SER A 239 32.07 15.40 -18.83
N LEU A 240 32.61 14.65 -19.82
CA LEU A 240 34.03 14.71 -20.17
C LEU A 240 34.46 16.13 -20.52
N ALA A 241 33.74 16.80 -21.42
CA ALA A 241 34.05 18.17 -21.82
C ALA A 241 33.97 19.17 -20.64
N THR A 242 32.87 19.10 -19.87
CA THR A 242 32.61 20.00 -18.73
C THR A 242 33.66 19.82 -17.64
N PHE A 243 33.98 18.59 -17.26
CA PHE A 243 34.93 18.31 -16.18
C PHE A 243 36.38 18.55 -16.61
N THR A 244 36.70 18.43 -17.89
CA THR A 244 38.00 18.87 -18.42
C THR A 244 38.20 20.36 -18.20
N VAL A 245 37.21 21.19 -18.56
CA VAL A 245 37.26 22.64 -18.36
C VAL A 245 37.29 23.00 -16.86
N ILE A 246 36.52 22.33 -16.04
CA ILE A 246 36.48 22.56 -14.59
C ILE A 246 37.84 22.18 -13.96
N ASN A 247 38.41 21.02 -14.28
CA ASN A 247 39.70 20.59 -13.75
C ASN A 247 40.82 21.52 -14.13
N TRP A 248 40.81 22.02 -15.37
CA TRP A 248 41.75 23.03 -15.83
C TRP A 248 41.59 24.34 -15.04
N GLY A 249 40.34 24.84 -14.91
CA GLY A 249 40.04 26.05 -14.15
C GLY A 249 40.42 25.97 -12.68
N LEU A 250 40.17 24.84 -12.02
CA LEU A 250 40.59 24.61 -10.62
C LEU A 250 42.12 24.67 -10.45
N GLY A 251 42.85 24.19 -11.45
CA GLY A 251 44.32 24.30 -11.47
C GLY A 251 44.81 25.73 -11.61
N GLU A 252 44.27 26.48 -12.57
CA GLU A 252 44.65 27.89 -12.83
C GLU A 252 44.26 28.82 -11.67
N LEU A 253 43.13 28.56 -11.00
CA LEU A 253 42.66 29.34 -9.83
C LEU A 253 43.42 29.01 -8.53
N GLY A 254 44.36 28.04 -8.56
CA GLY A 254 45.12 27.64 -7.38
C GLY A 254 44.30 26.97 -6.28
N TRP A 255 43.12 26.40 -6.62
CA TRP A 255 42.25 25.71 -5.67
C TRP A 255 42.71 24.28 -5.36
N LEU A 256 43.66 23.76 -6.15
CA LEU A 256 44.29 22.46 -5.90
C LEU A 256 45.45 22.63 -4.93
N THR A 257 45.44 21.85 -3.85
CA THR A 257 46.37 22.00 -2.71
C THR A 257 47.70 21.24 -2.90
N GLY A 258 47.78 20.42 -3.94
CA GLY A 258 48.90 19.47 -4.16
C GLY A 258 48.82 18.21 -3.29
N LYS A 259 47.83 18.12 -2.38
CA LYS A 259 47.56 16.92 -1.56
C LYS A 259 46.58 16.00 -2.29
N THR A 260 47.04 14.82 -2.69
CA THR A 260 46.28 13.88 -3.55
C THR A 260 44.85 13.62 -3.09
N VAL A 261 44.63 13.44 -1.79
CA VAL A 261 43.30 13.13 -1.24
C VAL A 261 42.38 14.36 -1.24
N VAL A 262 42.90 15.53 -0.84
CA VAL A 262 42.15 16.79 -0.80
C VAL A 262 41.76 17.22 -2.21
N ASP A 263 42.68 17.14 -3.15
CA ASP A 263 42.41 17.48 -4.56
C ASP A 263 41.41 16.53 -5.22
N ALA A 264 41.44 15.25 -4.87
CA ALA A 264 40.43 14.28 -5.31
C ALA A 264 39.05 14.63 -4.75
N LEU A 265 38.95 15.05 -3.49
CA LEU A 265 37.68 15.49 -2.87
C LEU A 265 37.16 16.77 -3.51
N ILE A 266 38.01 17.76 -3.78
CA ILE A 266 37.61 19.01 -4.47
C ILE A 266 37.08 18.70 -5.88
N LYS A 267 37.78 17.88 -6.65
CA LYS A 267 37.33 17.45 -7.99
C LYS A 267 36.00 16.65 -7.91
N MET A 268 35.84 15.79 -6.93
CA MET A 268 34.60 15.05 -6.73
C MET A 268 33.44 15.98 -6.37
N ALA A 269 33.64 16.92 -5.44
CA ALA A 269 32.61 17.90 -5.06
C ALA A 269 32.21 18.77 -6.26
N SER A 270 33.17 19.23 -7.07
CA SER A 270 32.88 20.00 -8.28
C SER A 270 32.04 19.21 -9.29
N LYS A 271 32.31 17.90 -9.49
CA LYS A 271 31.50 17.03 -10.36
C LYS A 271 30.05 16.91 -9.89
N LEU A 272 29.85 16.77 -8.59
CA LEU A 272 28.48 16.71 -8.02
C LEU A 272 27.73 18.03 -8.19
N VAL A 273 28.39 19.17 -7.96
CA VAL A 273 27.80 20.51 -8.14
C VAL A 273 27.42 20.78 -9.60
N PHE A 274 28.24 20.36 -10.56
CA PHE A 274 27.97 20.57 -11.98
C PHE A 274 27.14 19.46 -12.65
N LEU A 275 26.80 18.39 -11.95
CA LEU A 275 25.96 17.29 -12.49
C LEU A 275 24.62 17.78 -13.04
N PRO A 276 23.86 18.69 -12.37
CA PRO A 276 22.63 19.25 -12.93
C PRO A 276 22.85 20.01 -14.25
N PHE A 277 23.96 20.74 -14.35
CA PHE A 277 24.31 21.44 -15.58
C PHE A 277 24.59 20.47 -16.73
N VAL A 278 25.40 19.42 -16.48
CA VAL A 278 25.66 18.36 -17.46
C VAL A 278 24.39 17.70 -17.93
N ALA A 279 23.48 17.36 -17.00
CA ALA A 279 22.20 16.74 -17.32
C ALA A 279 21.31 17.66 -18.19
N GLY A 280 21.24 18.95 -17.83
CA GLY A 280 20.49 19.95 -18.57
C GLY A 280 21.01 20.13 -20.01
N VAL A 281 22.32 20.29 -20.19
CA VAL A 281 22.97 20.41 -21.52
C VAL A 281 22.75 19.17 -22.36
N SER A 282 22.97 17.99 -21.78
CA SER A 282 22.83 16.71 -22.47
C SER A 282 21.39 16.51 -22.97
N TYR A 283 20.40 16.90 -22.16
CA TYR A 283 18.98 16.84 -22.55
C TYR A 283 18.67 17.77 -23.72
N GLU A 284 19.17 19.01 -23.71
CA GLU A 284 18.96 19.95 -24.81
C GLU A 284 19.64 19.47 -26.11
N ILE A 285 20.85 18.91 -26.03
CA ILE A 285 21.54 18.31 -27.18
C ILE A 285 20.72 17.16 -27.75
N LEU A 286 20.27 16.23 -26.91
CA LEU A 286 19.43 15.10 -27.36
C LEU A 286 18.17 15.60 -28.07
N LYS A 287 17.50 16.59 -27.49
CA LYS A 287 16.28 17.18 -28.06
C LYS A 287 16.51 17.87 -29.41
N LEU A 288 17.65 18.52 -29.58
CA LEU A 288 18.06 19.12 -30.86
C LEU A 288 18.34 18.05 -31.91
N LEU A 289 19.12 17.02 -31.53
CA LEU A 289 19.44 15.92 -32.43
C LEU A 289 18.23 15.07 -32.83
N ALA A 290 17.20 14.98 -31.96
CA ALA A 290 15.96 14.24 -32.28
C ALA A 290 15.11 14.88 -33.38
N LYS A 291 15.35 16.17 -33.70
CA LYS A 291 14.56 16.93 -34.71
C LYS A 291 15.02 16.70 -36.14
N SER A 292 16.22 16.19 -36.37
CA SER A 292 16.80 16.08 -37.72
C SER A 292 17.37 14.69 -37.98
N ASP A 293 17.29 14.22 -39.21
CA ASP A 293 17.92 12.98 -39.69
C ASP A 293 19.06 13.25 -40.67
N ALA A 294 19.59 14.49 -40.71
CA ALA A 294 20.75 14.84 -41.53
C ALA A 294 21.95 13.96 -41.20
N LEU A 295 22.82 13.72 -42.18
CA LEU A 295 23.98 12.84 -42.06
C LEU A 295 24.88 13.17 -40.84
N PRO A 296 25.21 14.45 -40.53
CA PRO A 296 26.00 14.79 -39.34
C PRO A 296 25.32 14.37 -38.04
N VAL A 297 23.99 14.55 -37.97
CA VAL A 297 23.18 14.17 -36.79
C VAL A 297 23.17 12.65 -36.59
N ARG A 298 23.07 11.89 -37.69
CA ARG A 298 23.15 10.42 -37.65
C ARG A 298 24.48 9.93 -37.18
N ILE A 299 25.60 10.55 -37.60
CA ILE A 299 26.96 10.24 -37.15
C ILE A 299 27.07 10.49 -35.65
N LEU A 300 26.61 11.64 -35.15
CA LEU A 300 26.68 11.98 -33.72
C LEU A 300 25.83 11.02 -32.86
N ARG A 301 24.69 10.51 -33.35
CA ARG A 301 23.85 9.53 -32.65
C ARG A 301 24.40 8.10 -32.71
N ALA A 302 25.25 7.77 -33.69
CA ALA A 302 25.73 6.41 -33.94
C ALA A 302 26.32 5.70 -32.70
N PRO A 303 27.20 6.34 -31.87
CA PRO A 303 27.73 5.69 -30.68
C PRO A 303 26.63 5.34 -29.65
N GLY A 304 25.66 6.25 -29.46
CA GLY A 304 24.50 5.97 -28.59
C GLY A 304 23.64 4.80 -29.10
N MET A 305 23.43 4.75 -30.43
CA MET A 305 22.74 3.64 -31.09
C MET A 305 23.52 2.31 -30.96
N TRP A 306 24.86 2.39 -30.90
CA TRP A 306 25.69 1.21 -30.68
C TRP A 306 25.54 0.67 -29.26
N LEU A 307 25.47 1.55 -28.23
CA LEU A 307 25.19 1.14 -26.84
C LEU A 307 23.86 0.41 -26.69
N GLN A 308 22.85 0.75 -27.50
CA GLN A 308 21.57 0.04 -27.47
C GLN A 308 21.71 -1.46 -27.79
N LYS A 309 22.71 -1.90 -28.58
CA LYS A 309 22.97 -3.33 -28.78
C LYS A 309 23.25 -4.09 -27.49
N LEU A 310 23.74 -3.40 -26.45
CA LEU A 310 23.99 -3.98 -25.14
C LEU A 310 22.75 -3.95 -24.26
N THR A 311 21.96 -2.87 -24.33
CA THR A 311 20.83 -2.58 -23.43
C THR A 311 19.45 -2.91 -24.03
N THR A 312 19.37 -3.38 -25.27
CA THR A 312 18.16 -3.92 -25.87
C THR A 312 18.44 -5.32 -26.40
N LYS A 313 17.58 -6.27 -26.07
CA LYS A 313 17.66 -7.65 -26.54
C LYS A 313 16.43 -8.00 -27.32
N GLU A 314 16.48 -9.07 -28.11
CA GLU A 314 15.33 -9.58 -28.85
C GLU A 314 14.28 -10.08 -27.88
N PRO A 315 13.03 -9.50 -27.92
CA PRO A 315 11.95 -9.93 -27.06
C PRO A 315 11.30 -11.21 -27.55
N THR A 316 10.64 -11.91 -26.64
CA THR A 316 9.71 -13.00 -26.95
C THR A 316 8.32 -12.44 -27.31
N ASP A 317 7.44 -13.29 -27.83
CA ASP A 317 6.09 -12.88 -28.28
C ASP A 317 5.25 -12.34 -27.13
N ASP A 318 5.30 -13.03 -26.01
CA ASP A 318 4.62 -12.65 -24.77
C ASP A 318 5.04 -11.26 -24.27
N MET A 319 6.29 -10.86 -24.47
CA MET A 319 6.79 -9.53 -24.12
C MET A 319 6.27 -8.44 -25.07
N LEU A 320 6.09 -8.80 -26.36
CA LEU A 320 5.47 -7.90 -27.34
C LEU A 320 4.00 -7.65 -27.01
N GLU A 321 3.25 -8.68 -26.60
CA GLU A 321 1.86 -8.53 -26.16
C GLU A 321 1.73 -7.52 -25.02
N VAL A 322 2.58 -7.62 -23.98
CA VAL A 322 2.60 -6.69 -22.85
C VAL A 322 2.89 -5.26 -23.32
N SER A 323 3.88 -5.11 -24.22
CA SER A 323 4.25 -3.79 -24.73
C SER A 323 3.15 -3.17 -25.59
N ILE A 324 2.45 -3.99 -26.41
CA ILE A 324 1.27 -3.57 -27.20
C ILE A 324 0.14 -3.13 -26.26
N ALA A 325 -0.14 -3.89 -25.21
CA ALA A 325 -1.19 -3.55 -24.24
C ALA A 325 -0.94 -2.19 -23.57
N ALA A 326 0.30 -1.91 -23.14
CA ALA A 326 0.65 -0.61 -22.57
C ALA A 326 0.50 0.52 -23.60
N PHE A 327 0.97 0.31 -24.83
CA PHE A 327 0.96 1.33 -25.88
C PHE A 327 -0.46 1.67 -26.34
N THR A 328 -1.29 0.65 -26.59
CA THR A 328 -2.69 0.83 -27.00
C THR A 328 -3.53 1.51 -25.93
N THR A 329 -3.27 1.21 -24.64
CA THR A 329 -3.94 1.89 -23.54
C THR A 329 -3.62 3.39 -23.52
N VAL A 330 -2.36 3.78 -23.73
CA VAL A 330 -1.99 5.20 -23.82
C VAL A 330 -2.68 5.87 -25.00
N LEU A 331 -2.68 5.24 -26.19
CA LEU A 331 -3.35 5.80 -27.38
C LEU A 331 -4.84 6.02 -27.14
N ALA A 332 -5.55 4.99 -26.68
CA ALA A 332 -6.99 5.07 -26.43
C ALA A 332 -7.34 6.16 -25.42
N MET A 333 -6.60 6.27 -24.32
CA MET A 333 -6.86 7.27 -23.27
C MET A 333 -6.44 8.69 -23.65
N GLU A 334 -5.52 8.87 -24.61
CA GLU A 334 -5.18 10.19 -25.17
C GLU A 334 -6.22 10.64 -26.20
N GLU A 335 -6.81 9.70 -26.96
CA GLU A 335 -7.88 9.98 -27.90
C GLU A 335 -9.21 10.24 -27.21
N ASP A 336 -9.52 9.48 -26.16
CA ASP A 336 -10.76 9.62 -25.38
C ASP A 336 -10.47 9.94 -23.90
N PRO A 337 -10.66 11.21 -23.49
CA PRO A 337 -10.50 11.62 -22.08
C PRO A 337 -11.49 10.99 -21.10
N THR A 338 -12.57 10.37 -21.56
CA THR A 338 -13.61 9.77 -20.71
C THR A 338 -13.23 8.38 -20.20
N ILE A 339 -12.24 7.71 -20.82
CA ILE A 339 -11.78 6.39 -20.36
C ILE A 339 -11.24 6.51 -18.93
N PRO A 340 -11.77 5.71 -17.98
CA PRO A 340 -11.34 5.76 -16.60
C PRO A 340 -9.91 5.24 -16.43
N THR A 341 -9.22 5.73 -15.40
CA THR A 341 -7.92 5.20 -15.01
C THR A 341 -8.07 3.83 -14.35
N THR A 342 -7.13 2.94 -14.61
CA THR A 342 -7.05 1.60 -14.01
C THR A 342 -5.91 1.52 -13.01
N THR A 343 -6.05 0.71 -11.98
CA THR A 343 -4.98 0.38 -11.02
C THR A 343 -4.63 -1.09 -11.15
N PHE A 344 -3.39 -1.45 -10.85
CA PHE A 344 -3.02 -2.85 -10.79
C PHE A 344 -3.85 -3.61 -9.75
N ASP A 345 -4.31 -4.77 -10.14
CA ASP A 345 -4.93 -5.74 -9.24
C ASP A 345 -3.80 -6.56 -8.56
N ILE A 346 -3.15 -5.94 -7.58
CA ILE A 346 -2.04 -6.57 -6.86
C ILE A 346 -2.63 -7.54 -5.84
N LYS A 347 -2.26 -8.82 -5.94
CA LYS A 347 -2.65 -9.87 -5.02
C LYS A 347 -1.47 -10.26 -4.14
N MET A 348 -1.55 -9.93 -2.87
CA MET A 348 -0.52 -10.27 -1.89
C MET A 348 -0.74 -11.69 -1.34
N PRO A 349 0.28 -12.56 -1.28
CA PRO A 349 0.15 -13.87 -0.64
C PRO A 349 -0.31 -13.73 0.82
N THR A 350 -1.30 -14.53 1.23
CA THR A 350 -1.86 -14.50 2.58
C THR A 350 -0.81 -14.66 3.69
N PRO A 351 0.19 -15.57 3.58
CA PRO A 351 1.25 -15.67 4.58
C PRO A 351 2.07 -14.39 4.74
N VAL A 352 2.33 -13.65 3.62
CA VAL A 352 3.05 -12.37 3.65
C VAL A 352 2.20 -11.30 4.32
N ALA A 353 0.90 -11.24 4.01
CA ALA A 353 -0.03 -10.32 4.66
C ALA A 353 -0.12 -10.56 6.17
N ARG A 354 -0.28 -11.82 6.61
CA ARG A 354 -0.28 -12.21 8.02
C ARG A 354 0.97 -11.74 8.75
N LYS A 355 2.14 -12.04 8.21
CA LYS A 355 3.41 -11.63 8.80
C LYS A 355 3.55 -10.11 8.91
N ARG A 356 3.10 -9.36 7.89
CA ARG A 356 3.12 -7.89 7.92
C ARG A 356 2.13 -7.31 8.94
N ILE A 357 0.99 -7.95 9.19
CA ILE A 357 0.06 -7.58 10.26
C ILE A 357 0.70 -7.85 11.63
N GLU A 358 1.28 -9.04 11.82
CA GLU A 358 2.00 -9.43 13.05
C GLU A 358 3.17 -8.47 13.36
N ASP A 359 3.93 -8.08 12.36
CA ASP A 359 5.01 -7.09 12.51
C ASP A 359 4.51 -5.68 12.94
N ARG A 360 3.22 -5.36 12.74
CA ARG A 360 2.63 -4.07 13.10
C ARG A 360 2.08 -4.02 14.50
N VAL A 361 1.56 -5.12 15.00
CA VAL A 361 0.93 -5.22 16.32
C VAL A 361 1.77 -6.15 17.17
N LYS A 362 2.37 -5.62 18.21
CA LYS A 362 3.17 -6.41 19.14
C LYS A 362 2.28 -7.41 19.89
N ASP A 363 2.69 -8.68 19.91
CA ASP A 363 2.01 -9.77 20.63
C ASP A 363 0.54 -9.99 20.19
N ILE A 364 0.22 -9.76 18.90
CA ILE A 364 -1.11 -10.04 18.35
C ILE A 364 -1.37 -11.56 18.26
N ASP A 365 -2.54 -11.99 18.66
CA ASP A 365 -2.96 -13.38 18.52
C ASP A 365 -3.26 -13.75 17.07
N GLN A 366 -2.96 -14.97 16.68
CA GLN A 366 -3.28 -15.47 15.33
C GLN A 366 -4.79 -15.45 15.06
N SER A 367 -5.63 -15.61 16.08
CA SER A 367 -7.08 -15.52 15.95
C SER A 367 -7.52 -14.08 15.62
N ASP A 368 -6.85 -13.06 16.15
CA ASP A 368 -7.15 -11.67 15.84
C ASP A 368 -6.80 -11.34 14.39
N ILE A 369 -5.68 -11.88 13.89
CA ILE A 369 -5.32 -11.77 12.47
C ILE A 369 -6.37 -12.45 11.59
N ASP A 370 -6.90 -13.61 12.00
CA ASP A 370 -7.96 -14.28 11.27
C ASP A 370 -9.22 -13.40 11.18
N TRP A 371 -9.64 -12.78 12.28
CA TRP A 371 -10.80 -11.89 12.29
C TRP A 371 -10.60 -10.64 11.42
N ILE A 372 -9.39 -10.05 11.44
CA ILE A 372 -9.03 -8.97 10.52
C ILE A 372 -9.21 -9.43 9.06
N LEU A 373 -8.69 -10.62 8.72
CA LEU A 373 -8.79 -11.15 7.37
C LEU A 373 -10.23 -11.51 6.97
N VAL A 374 -11.02 -12.07 7.88
CA VAL A 374 -12.47 -12.31 7.67
C VAL A 374 -13.18 -11.00 7.32
N GLU A 375 -12.95 -9.95 8.10
CA GLU A 375 -13.61 -8.65 7.89
C GLU A 375 -13.25 -8.02 6.55
N VAL A 376 -11.96 -8.04 6.16
CA VAL A 376 -11.52 -7.36 4.93
C VAL A 376 -11.83 -8.14 3.66
N THR A 377 -11.86 -9.47 3.73
CA THR A 377 -12.10 -10.35 2.57
C THR A 377 -13.57 -10.77 2.41
N GLY A 378 -14.38 -10.62 3.48
CA GLY A 378 -15.77 -11.13 3.53
C GLY A 378 -15.86 -12.66 3.49
N LYS A 379 -14.76 -13.39 3.68
CA LYS A 379 -14.71 -14.85 3.69
C LYS A 379 -15.00 -15.40 5.08
N LYS A 380 -15.46 -16.65 5.13
CA LYS A 380 -15.60 -17.36 6.41
C LYS A 380 -14.22 -17.74 6.96
N ARG A 381 -14.09 -17.82 8.28
CA ARG A 381 -12.83 -18.23 8.93
C ARG A 381 -12.32 -19.59 8.45
N SER A 382 -13.23 -20.53 8.18
CA SER A 382 -12.90 -21.86 7.64
C SER A 382 -12.30 -21.82 6.22
N GLU A 383 -12.60 -20.77 5.46
CA GLU A 383 -12.09 -20.59 4.09
C GLU A 383 -10.70 -19.95 4.05
N LEU A 384 -10.27 -19.32 5.16
CA LEU A 384 -8.96 -18.65 5.22
C LEU A 384 -7.79 -19.62 5.09
N ALA A 385 -7.96 -20.89 5.49
CA ALA A 385 -6.91 -21.91 5.38
C ALA A 385 -6.53 -22.24 3.92
N THR A 386 -7.45 -22.04 2.98
CA THR A 386 -7.26 -22.25 1.54
C THR A 386 -7.17 -20.95 0.74
N PHE A 387 -7.18 -19.81 1.45
CA PHE A 387 -7.16 -18.49 0.83
C PHE A 387 -5.72 -18.04 0.57
N ASP A 388 -5.32 -18.10 -0.70
CA ASP A 388 -3.91 -17.94 -1.07
C ASP A 388 -3.45 -16.48 -1.14
N ARG A 389 -4.31 -15.55 -1.57
CA ARG A 389 -3.90 -14.17 -1.88
C ARG A 389 -4.99 -13.14 -1.58
N LEU A 390 -4.61 -12.03 -0.96
CA LEU A 390 -5.45 -10.84 -0.72
C LEU A 390 -5.25 -9.82 -1.84
N PHE A 391 -6.32 -9.11 -2.19
CA PHE A 391 -6.20 -7.89 -3.00
C PHE A 391 -5.48 -6.78 -2.21
N GLN A 392 -4.77 -5.91 -2.93
CA GLN A 392 -4.07 -4.78 -2.29
C GLN A 392 -5.01 -3.92 -1.43
N ALA A 393 -6.23 -3.67 -1.89
CA ALA A 393 -7.23 -2.90 -1.15
C ALA A 393 -7.67 -3.58 0.17
N GLU A 394 -7.78 -4.92 0.17
CA GLU A 394 -8.07 -5.71 1.37
C GLU A 394 -6.90 -5.64 2.36
N TYR A 395 -5.68 -5.80 1.85
CA TYR A 395 -4.47 -5.67 2.66
C TYR A 395 -4.33 -4.28 3.28
N GLU A 396 -4.57 -3.20 2.52
CA GLU A 396 -4.52 -1.83 3.05
C GLU A 396 -5.55 -1.58 4.15
N LYS A 397 -6.76 -2.16 4.02
CA LYS A 397 -7.76 -2.14 5.10
C LYS A 397 -7.28 -2.92 6.32
N ALA A 398 -6.72 -4.13 6.11
CA ALA A 398 -6.19 -4.94 7.21
C ALA A 398 -5.09 -4.21 8.00
N ILE A 399 -4.15 -3.56 7.30
CA ILE A 399 -3.10 -2.77 7.96
C ILE A 399 -3.67 -1.59 8.75
N LYS A 400 -4.69 -0.88 8.26
CA LYS A 400 -5.35 0.21 9.01
C LYS A 400 -6.02 -0.28 10.29
N ILE A 401 -6.60 -1.48 10.26
CA ILE A 401 -7.17 -2.10 11.46
C ILE A 401 -6.03 -2.45 12.44
N ALA A 402 -4.97 -3.08 11.94
CA ALA A 402 -3.80 -3.42 12.75
C ALA A 402 -3.11 -2.18 13.38
N GLU A 403 -3.03 -1.06 12.66
CA GLU A 403 -2.49 0.20 13.18
C GLU A 403 -3.31 0.74 14.38
N LYS A 404 -4.66 0.66 14.32
CA LYS A 404 -5.51 1.01 15.48
C LYS A 404 -5.25 0.08 16.68
N MET A 405 -5.09 -1.22 16.43
CA MET A 405 -4.78 -2.18 17.49
C MET A 405 -3.39 -1.95 18.11
N ALA A 406 -2.41 -1.52 17.32
CA ALA A 406 -1.08 -1.14 17.80
C ALA A 406 -1.11 0.04 18.80
N ASP A 407 -2.12 0.92 18.68
CA ASP A 407 -2.39 2.01 19.63
C ASP A 407 -3.13 1.53 20.91
N GLY A 408 -3.40 0.22 21.03
CA GLY A 408 -4.10 -0.39 22.18
C GLY A 408 -5.61 -0.56 22.00
N THR A 409 -6.19 -0.12 20.87
CA THR A 409 -7.64 -0.26 20.62
C THR A 409 -8.04 -1.74 20.55
N PRO A 410 -9.10 -2.17 21.27
CA PRO A 410 -9.65 -3.52 21.17
C PRO A 410 -9.98 -3.90 19.73
N LEU A 411 -9.81 -5.19 19.39
CA LEU A 411 -10.06 -5.71 18.03
C LEU A 411 -11.46 -5.30 17.52
N GLN A 412 -12.50 -5.49 18.33
CA GLN A 412 -13.89 -5.22 17.95
C GLN A 412 -14.11 -3.74 17.60
N TYR A 413 -13.51 -2.82 18.35
CA TYR A 413 -13.57 -1.40 18.01
C TYR A 413 -12.72 -1.04 16.80
N ALA A 414 -11.59 -1.71 16.60
CA ALA A 414 -10.76 -1.54 15.43
C ALA A 414 -11.48 -2.02 14.15
N LEU A 415 -12.21 -3.14 14.24
CA LEU A 415 -13.09 -3.68 13.20
C LEU A 415 -14.35 -2.82 13.02
N GLY A 416 -14.85 -2.20 14.11
CA GLY A 416 -16.11 -1.47 14.17
C GLY A 416 -17.33 -2.38 14.32
N ASN A 417 -17.15 -3.66 14.57
CA ASN A 417 -18.23 -4.64 14.75
C ASN A 417 -17.77 -5.84 15.60
N THR A 418 -18.78 -6.61 16.05
CA THR A 418 -18.59 -7.90 16.73
C THR A 418 -19.74 -8.83 16.36
N GLU A 419 -19.60 -10.11 16.66
CA GLU A 419 -20.67 -11.09 16.54
C GLU A 419 -21.26 -11.38 17.93
N PHE A 420 -22.58 -11.48 18.02
CA PHE A 420 -23.29 -11.86 19.23
C PHE A 420 -24.52 -12.68 18.84
N TYR A 421 -24.64 -13.87 19.38
CA TYR A 421 -25.73 -14.82 19.10
C TYR A 421 -25.96 -15.06 17.59
N GLY A 422 -24.88 -15.14 16.81
CA GLY A 422 -24.89 -15.29 15.35
C GLY A 422 -25.34 -14.04 14.58
N LEU A 423 -25.43 -12.87 15.24
CA LEU A 423 -25.82 -11.59 14.67
C LEU A 423 -24.61 -10.64 14.62
N LYS A 424 -24.43 -9.93 13.49
CA LYS A 424 -23.38 -8.90 13.39
C LYS A 424 -23.88 -7.60 14.00
N LEU A 425 -23.15 -7.08 14.98
CA LEU A 425 -23.44 -5.83 15.67
C LEU A 425 -22.33 -4.82 15.47
N ALA A 426 -22.67 -3.59 15.12
CA ALA A 426 -21.73 -2.47 15.14
C ALA A 426 -21.42 -2.10 16.60
N VAL A 427 -20.13 -1.82 16.86
CA VAL A 427 -19.66 -1.38 18.18
C VAL A 427 -18.67 -0.23 18.04
N ASN A 428 -18.70 0.66 19.00
CA ASN A 428 -17.76 1.80 19.11
C ASN A 428 -17.57 2.14 20.60
N LYS A 429 -16.81 3.18 20.89
CA LYS A 429 -16.49 3.61 22.28
C LYS A 429 -17.70 4.05 23.13
N SER A 430 -18.91 4.12 22.55
CA SER A 430 -20.13 4.50 23.26
C SER A 430 -20.85 3.30 23.91
N VAL A 431 -20.46 2.07 23.60
CA VAL A 431 -21.11 0.85 24.07
C VAL A 431 -20.10 -0.19 24.55
N LEU A 432 -20.47 -0.96 25.56
CA LEU A 432 -19.70 -2.14 25.96
C LEU A 432 -19.60 -3.12 24.77
N ILE A 433 -18.44 -3.73 24.57
CA ILE A 433 -18.32 -4.84 23.63
C ILE A 433 -19.09 -6.04 24.17
N PRO A 434 -20.13 -6.54 23.47
CA PRO A 434 -20.89 -7.72 23.91
C PRO A 434 -19.97 -8.89 24.27
N ARG A 435 -20.19 -9.51 25.43
CA ARG A 435 -19.39 -10.63 25.90
C ARG A 435 -20.08 -11.96 25.53
N PRO A 436 -19.30 -13.03 25.25
CA PRO A 436 -19.86 -14.36 24.95
C PRO A 436 -20.74 -14.90 26.09
N GLU A 437 -20.39 -14.61 27.34
CA GLU A 437 -21.16 -15.06 28.53
C GLU A 437 -22.58 -14.47 28.55
N THR A 438 -22.76 -13.26 28.04
CA THR A 438 -24.06 -12.59 27.93
C THR A 438 -25.00 -13.29 26.94
N GLU A 439 -24.48 -14.11 26.02
CA GLU A 439 -25.33 -14.93 25.12
C GLU A 439 -26.22 -15.91 25.89
N LEU A 440 -25.75 -16.40 27.02
CA LEU A 440 -26.53 -17.28 27.89
C LEU A 440 -27.76 -16.57 28.49
N LEU A 441 -27.63 -15.28 28.83
CA LEU A 441 -28.74 -14.45 29.28
C LEU A 441 -29.81 -14.30 28.17
N ALA A 442 -29.37 -14.02 26.96
CA ALA A 442 -30.26 -13.93 25.79
C ALA A 442 -30.94 -15.28 25.49
N GLU A 443 -30.19 -16.38 25.53
CA GLU A 443 -30.74 -17.74 25.34
C GLU A 443 -31.80 -18.09 26.37
N LYS A 444 -31.53 -17.83 27.65
CA LYS A 444 -32.48 -18.07 28.73
C LYS A 444 -33.73 -17.23 28.55
N ALA A 445 -33.64 -15.97 28.16
CA ALA A 445 -34.76 -15.12 27.87
C ALA A 445 -35.63 -15.69 26.71
N ILE A 446 -34.98 -16.06 25.60
CA ILE A 446 -35.65 -16.64 24.43
C ILE A 446 -36.41 -17.93 24.82
N ASN A 447 -35.80 -18.79 25.61
CA ASN A 447 -36.39 -20.05 26.04
C ASN A 447 -37.60 -19.81 26.95
N LEU A 448 -37.50 -18.94 27.95
CA LEU A 448 -38.59 -18.58 28.84
C LEU A 448 -39.80 -17.94 28.10
N ILE A 449 -39.52 -17.05 27.14
CA ILE A 449 -40.55 -16.44 26.31
C ILE A 449 -41.34 -17.52 25.56
N LYS A 450 -40.65 -18.50 24.97
CA LYS A 450 -41.29 -19.60 24.23
C LYS A 450 -42.03 -20.57 25.14
N GLU A 451 -41.49 -20.88 26.30
CA GLU A 451 -42.09 -21.83 27.26
C GLU A 451 -43.34 -21.25 27.94
N LYS A 452 -43.26 -20.00 28.40
CA LYS A 452 -44.34 -19.36 29.16
C LYS A 452 -45.32 -18.56 28.30
N GLY A 453 -45.01 -18.36 26.99
CA GLY A 453 -45.85 -17.58 26.09
C GLY A 453 -45.85 -16.08 26.42
N TYR A 454 -44.77 -15.55 26.91
CA TYR A 454 -44.62 -14.12 27.23
C TYR A 454 -44.83 -13.23 26.02
N GLY A 455 -45.60 -12.14 26.17
CA GLY A 455 -45.99 -11.20 25.12
C GLY A 455 -45.12 -9.94 25.07
N THR A 456 -44.56 -9.52 26.22
CA THR A 456 -43.82 -8.28 26.37
C THR A 456 -42.47 -8.52 27.02
N CYS A 457 -41.41 -7.90 26.48
CA CYS A 457 -40.04 -7.96 27.01
C CYS A 457 -39.43 -6.57 27.08
N LEU A 458 -38.73 -6.31 28.19
CA LEU A 458 -37.92 -5.10 28.39
C LEU A 458 -36.45 -5.48 28.59
N ASP A 459 -35.53 -4.85 27.86
CA ASP A 459 -34.09 -4.93 28.07
C ASP A 459 -33.60 -3.60 28.62
N ILE A 460 -33.16 -3.56 29.89
CA ILE A 460 -32.60 -2.36 30.51
C ILE A 460 -31.08 -2.42 30.46
N CYS A 461 -30.41 -1.25 30.41
CA CYS A 461 -28.98 -1.11 30.17
C CYS A 461 -28.56 -1.81 28.86
N THR A 462 -29.35 -1.56 27.80
CA THR A 462 -29.26 -2.33 26.54
C THR A 462 -27.93 -2.17 25.79
N GLY A 463 -27.18 -1.09 26.04
CA GLY A 463 -25.88 -0.84 25.42
C GLY A 463 -25.94 -0.85 23.89
N SER A 464 -25.30 -1.81 23.25
CA SER A 464 -25.33 -2.02 21.80
C SER A 464 -26.64 -2.60 21.27
N GLY A 465 -27.58 -2.94 22.15
CA GLY A 465 -28.82 -3.62 21.81
C GLY A 465 -28.68 -5.16 21.66
N ALA A 466 -27.56 -5.73 22.09
CA ALA A 466 -27.20 -7.13 21.81
C ALA A 466 -28.27 -8.12 22.28
N ILE A 467 -28.70 -8.05 23.55
CA ILE A 467 -29.71 -8.91 24.14
C ILE A 467 -31.07 -8.66 23.46
N ALA A 468 -31.48 -7.39 23.39
CA ALA A 468 -32.77 -7.00 22.83
C ALA A 468 -32.95 -7.47 21.37
N ILE A 469 -31.88 -7.33 20.55
CA ILE A 469 -31.92 -7.75 19.14
C ILE A 469 -31.96 -9.28 19.04
N ALA A 470 -31.15 -9.99 19.84
CA ALA A 470 -31.16 -11.45 19.86
C ALA A 470 -32.54 -12.00 20.25
N VAL A 471 -33.17 -11.45 21.27
CA VAL A 471 -34.53 -11.83 21.71
C VAL A 471 -35.58 -11.51 20.64
N SER A 472 -35.57 -10.28 20.08
CA SER A 472 -36.52 -9.85 19.05
C SER A 472 -36.45 -10.68 17.77
N LYS A 473 -35.26 -11.16 17.40
CA LYS A 473 -35.05 -12.00 16.20
C LYS A 473 -35.49 -13.44 16.38
N ASN A 474 -35.52 -13.95 17.60
CA ASN A 474 -35.75 -15.36 17.88
C ASN A 474 -37.15 -15.63 18.52
N THR A 475 -37.90 -14.55 18.78
CA THR A 475 -39.24 -14.63 19.37
C THR A 475 -40.21 -13.66 18.68
N ALA A 476 -41.49 -13.74 18.99
CA ALA A 476 -42.54 -12.81 18.51
C ALA A 476 -42.91 -11.77 19.60
N VAL A 477 -42.12 -11.62 20.66
CA VAL A 477 -42.41 -10.74 21.79
C VAL A 477 -42.38 -9.27 21.35
N GLU A 478 -43.22 -8.44 21.94
CA GLU A 478 -43.13 -6.99 21.84
C GLU A 478 -41.92 -6.51 22.66
N MET A 479 -40.88 -6.05 21.95
CA MET A 479 -39.59 -5.74 22.55
C MET A 479 -39.41 -4.25 22.79
N THR A 480 -39.12 -3.89 24.04
CA THR A 480 -38.66 -2.54 24.43
C THR A 480 -37.25 -2.65 24.95
N ALA A 481 -36.41 -1.67 24.62
CA ALA A 481 -35.03 -1.58 25.10
C ALA A 481 -34.74 -0.17 25.62
N SER A 482 -34.08 -0.08 26.77
CA SER A 482 -33.76 1.20 27.37
C SER A 482 -32.28 1.32 27.78
N ASP A 483 -31.76 2.54 27.70
CA ASP A 483 -30.45 2.92 28.19
C ASP A 483 -30.46 4.39 28.64
N VAL A 484 -29.60 4.75 29.56
CA VAL A 484 -29.42 6.13 30.00
C VAL A 484 -28.57 6.92 28.98
N SER A 485 -27.69 6.23 28.24
CA SER A 485 -26.83 6.82 27.22
C SER A 485 -27.55 6.96 25.90
N LEU A 486 -27.73 8.20 25.43
CA LEU A 486 -28.27 8.48 24.10
C LEU A 486 -27.38 7.94 22.98
N ASP A 487 -26.06 8.01 23.18
CA ASP A 487 -25.08 7.49 22.20
C ASP A 487 -25.16 5.97 22.08
N ALA A 488 -25.38 5.25 23.20
CA ALA A 488 -25.60 3.82 23.19
C ALA A 488 -26.89 3.47 22.45
N LEU A 489 -27.99 4.20 22.70
CA LEU A 489 -29.25 4.00 22.00
C LEU A 489 -29.15 4.27 20.50
N GLU A 490 -28.30 5.19 20.04
CA GLU A 490 -28.06 5.42 18.62
C GLU A 490 -27.39 4.19 17.98
N VAL A 491 -26.39 3.61 18.65
CA VAL A 491 -25.75 2.36 18.22
C VAL A 491 -26.76 1.21 18.22
N ALA A 492 -27.55 1.06 19.27
CA ALA A 492 -28.57 0.01 19.37
C ALA A 492 -29.64 0.12 18.27
N ARG A 493 -30.13 1.32 17.95
CA ARG A 493 -31.06 1.56 16.83
C ARG A 493 -30.44 1.17 15.50
N SER A 494 -29.19 1.54 15.27
CA SER A 494 -28.45 1.19 14.04
C SER A 494 -28.31 -0.34 13.92
N ASN A 495 -28.01 -1.02 15.02
CA ASN A 495 -27.91 -2.47 15.08
C ASN A 495 -29.26 -3.17 14.86
N ALA A 496 -30.35 -2.61 15.39
CA ALA A 496 -31.68 -3.13 15.14
C ALA A 496 -32.06 -3.03 13.65
N VAL A 497 -31.76 -1.91 13.01
CA VAL A 497 -31.96 -1.74 11.55
C VAL A 497 -31.09 -2.72 10.77
N LEU A 498 -29.80 -2.85 11.11
CA LEU A 498 -28.86 -3.77 10.46
C LEU A 498 -29.38 -5.21 10.46
N ASN A 499 -29.97 -5.64 11.57
CA ASN A 499 -30.46 -7.00 11.76
C ASN A 499 -31.97 -7.17 11.45
N GLY A 500 -32.68 -6.11 11.07
CA GLY A 500 -34.12 -6.15 10.81
C GLY A 500 -34.93 -6.51 12.04
N ALA A 501 -34.51 -6.09 13.24
CA ALA A 501 -35.21 -6.28 14.50
C ALA A 501 -36.19 -5.12 14.75
N LYS A 502 -37.34 -5.43 15.33
CA LYS A 502 -38.38 -4.44 15.70
C LYS A 502 -38.33 -4.22 17.21
N ILE A 503 -37.81 -3.06 17.62
CA ILE A 503 -37.57 -2.73 19.03
C ILE A 503 -38.01 -1.30 19.28
N ASN A 504 -38.75 -1.08 20.38
CA ASN A 504 -39.06 0.24 20.88
C ASN A 504 -37.93 0.72 21.81
N PHE A 505 -37.23 1.81 21.45
CA PHE A 505 -36.09 2.32 22.20
C PHE A 505 -36.47 3.54 23.05
N VAL A 506 -36.19 3.48 24.34
CA VAL A 506 -36.54 4.49 25.35
C VAL A 506 -35.27 4.98 26.03
N SER A 507 -35.07 6.30 26.11
CA SER A 507 -34.03 6.89 26.95
C SER A 507 -34.49 6.93 28.39
N SER A 508 -33.89 6.12 29.25
CA SER A 508 -34.33 5.94 30.64
C SER A 508 -33.16 5.60 31.55
N ASP A 509 -33.16 6.17 32.73
CA ASP A 509 -32.34 5.69 33.86
C ASP A 509 -33.17 4.58 34.54
N LEU A 510 -32.76 3.33 34.27
CA LEU A 510 -33.49 2.11 34.61
C LEU A 510 -34.95 2.20 34.13
N PHE A 511 -35.92 2.20 35.07
CA PHE A 511 -37.35 2.20 34.80
C PHE A 511 -38.00 3.60 34.74
N THR A 512 -37.24 4.69 34.98
CA THR A 512 -37.82 6.03 35.24
C THR A 512 -38.75 6.54 34.12
N ASN A 513 -38.43 6.27 32.85
CA ASN A 513 -39.19 6.71 31.69
C ASN A 513 -39.81 5.53 30.91
N VAL A 514 -39.89 4.36 31.54
CA VAL A 514 -40.47 3.16 30.92
C VAL A 514 -41.91 3.03 31.40
N ASP A 515 -42.85 3.06 30.43
CA ASP A 515 -44.29 2.90 30.72
C ASP A 515 -44.71 1.43 30.61
N GLY A 516 -45.61 1.02 31.53
CA GLY A 516 -46.24 -0.31 31.49
C GLY A 516 -45.49 -1.36 32.31
N LYS A 517 -46.02 -2.58 32.23
CA LYS A 517 -45.45 -3.78 32.88
C LYS A 517 -45.10 -4.81 31.83
N PHE A 518 -44.05 -5.58 32.12
CA PHE A 518 -43.46 -6.55 31.19
C PHE A 518 -43.55 -7.97 31.77
N ASP A 519 -43.69 -8.95 30.89
CA ASP A 519 -43.70 -10.36 31.28
C ASP A 519 -42.26 -10.85 31.57
N ILE A 520 -41.28 -10.29 30.85
CA ILE A 520 -39.89 -10.61 31.10
C ILE A 520 -39.04 -9.33 30.99
N ILE A 521 -38.13 -9.19 31.94
CA ILE A 521 -37.12 -8.10 31.94
C ILE A 521 -35.75 -8.74 31.86
N THR A 522 -34.87 -8.24 30.99
CA THR A 522 -33.46 -8.61 30.91
C THR A 522 -32.58 -7.42 31.29
N ALA A 523 -31.46 -7.66 31.95
CA ALA A 523 -30.52 -6.64 32.34
C ALA A 523 -29.08 -7.18 32.43
N ASN A 524 -28.16 -6.47 31.83
CA ASN A 524 -26.73 -6.58 32.10
C ASN A 524 -26.21 -5.22 32.58
N PRO A 525 -26.49 -4.82 33.82
CA PRO A 525 -26.09 -3.52 34.33
C PRO A 525 -24.59 -3.50 34.66
N PRO A 526 -23.95 -2.33 34.74
CA PRO A 526 -22.61 -2.17 35.28
C PRO A 526 -22.50 -2.75 36.70
N TYR A 527 -21.50 -3.60 36.92
CA TYR A 527 -21.33 -4.36 38.17
C TYR A 527 -19.92 -4.33 38.76
N ILE A 528 -19.00 -3.59 38.17
CA ILE A 528 -17.61 -3.51 38.66
C ILE A 528 -17.54 -2.46 39.77
N PRO A 529 -17.00 -2.78 40.96
CA PRO A 529 -16.76 -1.77 41.99
C PRO A 529 -15.86 -0.65 41.45
N THR A 530 -16.20 0.61 41.75
CA THR A 530 -15.47 1.80 41.26
C THR A 530 -13.95 1.69 41.44
N LYS A 531 -13.50 1.20 42.63
CA LYS A 531 -12.08 1.01 42.96
C LYS A 531 -11.36 -0.02 42.09
N ASP A 532 -12.10 -0.99 41.53
CA ASP A 532 -11.53 -2.11 40.79
C ASP A 532 -11.37 -1.78 39.31
N ILE A 533 -12.03 -0.72 38.80
CA ILE A 533 -11.92 -0.25 37.41
C ILE A 533 -10.47 0.06 37.05
N GLU A 534 -9.69 0.64 37.99
CA GLU A 534 -8.28 0.98 37.76
C GLU A 534 -7.39 -0.27 37.58
N THR A 535 -7.85 -1.44 38.01
CA THR A 535 -7.11 -2.72 37.90
C THR A 535 -7.43 -3.51 36.64
N LEU A 536 -8.44 -3.10 35.89
CA LEU A 536 -8.85 -3.78 34.66
C LEU A 536 -7.77 -3.75 33.57
N ASP A 537 -7.87 -4.68 32.63
CA ASP A 537 -7.04 -4.65 31.44
C ASP A 537 -7.16 -3.29 30.73
N LYS A 538 -6.02 -2.78 30.25
CA LYS A 538 -5.97 -1.48 29.56
C LYS A 538 -6.93 -1.38 28.39
N LYS A 539 -7.18 -2.47 27.67
CA LYS A 539 -8.13 -2.49 26.54
C LYS A 539 -9.55 -2.24 26.99
N VAL A 540 -9.92 -2.64 28.21
CA VAL A 540 -11.24 -2.39 28.80
C VAL A 540 -11.28 -0.99 29.41
N LYS A 541 -10.37 -0.70 30.34
CA LYS A 541 -10.35 0.55 31.10
C LYS A 541 -10.22 1.80 30.24
N ASP A 542 -9.29 1.80 29.25
CA ASP A 542 -8.95 2.99 28.47
C ASP A 542 -9.88 3.21 27.25
N PHE A 543 -10.66 2.19 26.87
CA PHE A 543 -11.44 2.23 25.61
C PHE A 543 -12.94 2.01 25.80
N GLU A 544 -13.37 1.18 26.75
CA GLU A 544 -14.79 0.94 26.99
C GLU A 544 -15.40 2.05 27.88
N PRO A 545 -16.70 2.40 27.69
CA PRO A 545 -17.27 3.52 28.44
C PRO A 545 -17.39 3.19 29.93
N THR A 546 -16.82 4.03 30.78
CA THR A 546 -16.86 3.86 32.24
C THR A 546 -18.29 3.69 32.77
N LEU A 547 -19.27 4.38 32.15
CA LEU A 547 -20.69 4.26 32.49
C LEU A 547 -21.21 2.82 32.35
N ALA A 548 -20.64 2.01 31.45
CA ALA A 548 -21.04 0.61 31.24
C ALA A 548 -20.28 -0.37 32.15
N LEU A 549 -19.29 0.11 32.93
CA LEU A 549 -18.44 -0.71 33.80
C LEU A 549 -18.75 -0.45 35.29
N ASP A 550 -18.95 0.81 35.67
CA ASP A 550 -18.99 1.27 37.06
C ASP A 550 -20.36 0.97 37.72
N GLY A 551 -20.36 -0.03 38.61
CA GLY A 551 -21.52 -0.43 39.41
C GLY A 551 -21.65 0.27 40.78
N GLY A 552 -20.80 1.31 41.02
CA GLY A 552 -20.78 2.01 42.30
C GLY A 552 -19.73 1.47 43.28
N GLU A 553 -19.78 1.87 44.57
CA GLU A 553 -18.76 1.59 45.56
C GLU A 553 -18.50 0.09 45.74
N ASP A 554 -19.56 -0.72 45.80
CA ASP A 554 -19.54 -2.18 45.95
C ASP A 554 -19.91 -2.97 44.69
N GLY A 555 -20.23 -2.27 43.58
CA GLY A 555 -20.67 -2.87 42.32
C GLY A 555 -22.15 -3.31 42.33
N LEU A 556 -22.92 -2.92 43.36
CA LEU A 556 -24.30 -3.39 43.57
C LEU A 556 -25.36 -2.30 43.49
N ASP A 557 -24.97 -1.04 43.25
CA ASP A 557 -25.88 0.11 43.34
C ASP A 557 -27.07 -0.02 42.37
N LEU A 558 -26.84 -0.48 41.14
CA LEU A 558 -27.91 -0.64 40.16
C LEU A 558 -28.83 -1.79 40.48
N TYR A 559 -28.34 -2.88 41.09
CA TYR A 559 -29.19 -4.01 41.51
C TYR A 559 -30.15 -3.61 42.62
N LYS A 560 -29.68 -2.83 43.63
CA LYS A 560 -30.50 -2.27 44.69
C LYS A 560 -31.64 -1.42 44.13
N ARG A 561 -31.30 -0.50 43.18
CA ARG A 561 -32.29 0.36 42.51
C ARG A 561 -33.27 -0.42 41.65
N ILE A 562 -32.83 -1.50 40.99
CA ILE A 562 -33.71 -2.40 40.22
C ILE A 562 -34.67 -3.08 41.18
N ALA A 563 -34.22 -3.65 42.31
CA ALA A 563 -35.05 -4.33 43.26
C ALA A 563 -36.15 -3.41 43.85
N ASP A 564 -35.76 -2.16 44.23
CA ASP A 564 -36.69 -1.17 44.82
C ASP A 564 -37.84 -0.79 43.87
N THR A 565 -37.66 -0.90 42.56
CA THR A 565 -38.65 -0.43 41.56
C THR A 565 -39.24 -1.55 40.73
N LEU A 566 -38.79 -2.79 40.88
CA LEU A 566 -39.17 -3.94 40.04
C LEU A 566 -40.70 -4.19 40.00
N ASP A 567 -41.39 -4.08 41.13
CA ASP A 567 -42.84 -4.30 41.23
C ASP A 567 -43.66 -3.35 40.38
N THR A 568 -43.13 -2.18 40.02
CA THR A 568 -43.82 -1.21 39.18
C THR A 568 -43.81 -1.61 37.72
N CYS A 569 -42.82 -2.40 37.26
CA CYS A 569 -42.58 -2.72 35.87
C CYS A 569 -42.70 -4.22 35.53
N LEU A 570 -42.71 -5.11 36.52
CA LEU A 570 -42.83 -6.54 36.32
C LEU A 570 -44.28 -7.00 36.50
N ASN A 571 -44.84 -7.78 35.57
CA ASN A 571 -46.14 -8.45 35.70
C ASN A 571 -46.13 -9.50 36.84
N ASP A 572 -47.30 -9.87 37.39
CA ASP A 572 -47.37 -10.77 38.54
C ASP A 572 -46.75 -12.16 38.30
N ASN A 573 -46.84 -12.69 37.10
CA ASN A 573 -46.15 -13.94 36.68
C ASN A 573 -44.86 -13.68 35.89
N GLY A 574 -44.31 -12.47 35.98
CA GLY A 574 -43.15 -12.07 35.22
C GLY A 574 -41.85 -12.63 35.77
N THR A 575 -40.79 -12.54 34.96
CA THR A 575 -39.43 -12.98 35.30
C THR A 575 -38.46 -11.87 35.00
N LEU A 576 -37.54 -11.58 35.95
CA LEU A 576 -36.36 -10.74 35.71
C LEU A 576 -35.15 -11.65 35.55
N LEU A 577 -34.36 -11.41 34.50
CA LEU A 577 -33.08 -12.06 34.24
C LEU A 577 -31.96 -11.01 34.37
N LEU A 578 -31.00 -11.29 35.26
CA LEU A 578 -29.90 -10.38 35.54
C LEU A 578 -28.54 -11.06 35.31
N GLU A 579 -27.63 -10.41 34.57
CA GLU A 579 -26.23 -10.76 34.62
C GLU A 579 -25.56 -10.06 35.81
N PHE A 580 -24.58 -10.71 36.46
CA PHE A 580 -23.84 -10.14 37.61
C PHE A 580 -22.37 -10.58 37.63
N GLY A 581 -21.57 -9.86 38.41
CA GLY A 581 -20.13 -10.09 38.53
C GLY A 581 -19.78 -11.33 39.37
N ILE A 582 -18.56 -11.87 39.16
CA ILE A 582 -18.06 -13.02 39.91
C ILE A 582 -18.07 -12.70 41.40
N GLY A 583 -18.64 -13.62 42.20
CA GLY A 583 -18.67 -13.51 43.65
C GLY A 583 -19.84 -12.71 44.24
N GLN A 584 -20.71 -12.09 43.38
CA GLN A 584 -21.84 -11.27 43.84
C GLN A 584 -23.13 -12.07 44.08
N SER A 585 -23.16 -13.39 43.84
CA SER A 585 -24.38 -14.20 43.90
C SER A 585 -25.06 -14.17 45.27
N ALA A 586 -24.33 -14.12 46.39
CA ALA A 586 -24.88 -14.01 47.72
C ALA A 586 -25.59 -12.66 47.95
N ASP A 587 -24.94 -11.57 47.50
CA ASP A 587 -25.49 -10.21 47.59
C ASP A 587 -26.74 -10.05 46.74
N ILE A 588 -26.76 -10.63 45.52
CA ILE A 588 -27.94 -10.63 44.63
C ILE A 588 -29.11 -11.35 45.30
N LYS A 589 -28.89 -12.51 45.93
CA LYS A 589 -29.94 -13.22 46.70
C LYS A 589 -30.47 -12.40 47.86
N GLU A 590 -29.58 -11.64 48.54
CA GLU A 590 -29.97 -10.77 49.65
C GLU A 590 -30.81 -9.57 49.13
N ILE A 591 -30.33 -8.89 48.10
CA ILE A 591 -31.02 -7.74 47.49
C ILE A 591 -32.42 -8.13 47.00
N PHE A 592 -32.55 -9.29 46.38
CA PHE A 592 -33.86 -9.79 45.85
C PHE A 592 -34.53 -10.78 46.84
N SER A 593 -34.28 -10.69 48.14
CA SER A 593 -34.84 -11.61 49.14
C SER A 593 -36.37 -11.65 49.20
N ALA A 594 -37.08 -10.63 48.70
CA ALA A 594 -38.55 -10.62 48.57
C ALA A 594 -39.06 -11.50 47.39
N TYR A 595 -38.16 -12.03 46.57
CA TYR A 595 -38.42 -12.84 45.37
C TYR A 595 -37.80 -14.22 45.46
N GLN A 596 -38.22 -15.16 44.62
CA GLN A 596 -37.45 -16.38 44.39
C GLN A 596 -36.28 -16.10 43.44
N VAL A 597 -35.07 -16.48 43.85
CA VAL A 597 -33.85 -16.27 43.07
C VAL A 597 -33.15 -17.58 42.79
N GLU A 598 -33.10 -17.97 41.52
CA GLU A 598 -32.31 -19.08 41.01
C GLU A 598 -31.06 -18.54 40.35
N ILE A 599 -29.89 -19.13 40.66
CA ILE A 599 -28.59 -18.74 40.07
C ILE A 599 -28.21 -19.78 39.03
N LEU A 600 -27.86 -19.31 37.82
CA LEU A 600 -27.36 -20.13 36.72
C LEU A 600 -25.85 -19.93 36.54
N LEU A 601 -25.21 -21.04 36.18
CA LEU A 601 -23.79 -21.07 35.84
C LEU A 601 -23.59 -20.81 34.36
N ASP A 602 -22.47 -20.17 34.01
CA ASP A 602 -22.02 -20.09 32.62
C ASP A 602 -21.37 -21.41 32.16
N LEU A 603 -20.87 -21.44 30.92
CA LEU A 603 -20.26 -22.64 30.33
C LEU A 603 -18.95 -23.06 31.03
N GLU A 604 -18.34 -22.16 31.79
CA GLU A 604 -17.12 -22.42 32.57
C GLU A 604 -17.44 -22.84 34.03
N GLY A 605 -18.73 -22.88 34.39
CA GLY A 605 -19.19 -23.26 35.74
C GLY A 605 -19.14 -22.10 36.74
N VAL A 606 -19.11 -20.85 36.26
CA VAL A 606 -19.12 -19.63 37.08
C VAL A 606 -20.54 -19.11 37.22
N GLU A 607 -20.95 -18.68 38.42
CA GLU A 607 -22.23 -18.04 38.66
C GLU A 607 -22.34 -16.69 37.94
N ARG A 608 -23.32 -16.53 37.05
CA ARG A 608 -23.42 -15.34 36.17
C ARG A 608 -24.83 -14.77 36.03
N ILE A 609 -25.84 -15.57 36.10
CA ILE A 609 -27.20 -15.12 35.81
C ILE A 609 -28.10 -15.41 37.00
N ALA A 610 -28.86 -14.42 37.42
CA ALA A 610 -29.97 -14.58 38.36
C ALA A 610 -31.32 -14.58 37.62
N VAL A 611 -32.13 -15.60 37.90
CA VAL A 611 -33.52 -15.69 37.49
C VAL A 611 -34.39 -15.31 38.69
N VAL A 612 -35.03 -14.17 38.63
CA VAL A 612 -35.82 -13.59 39.73
C VAL A 612 -37.30 -13.66 39.38
N THR A 613 -38.09 -14.32 40.21
CA THR A 613 -39.55 -14.46 40.03
C THR A 613 -40.27 -14.09 41.30
N ARG A 614 -41.54 -13.68 41.20
CA ARG A 614 -42.36 -13.44 42.38
C ARG A 614 -42.64 -14.76 43.14
N ASN A 615 -42.75 -14.65 44.47
CA ASN A 615 -43.10 -15.79 45.36
C ASN A 615 -44.51 -16.33 45.08
#